data_935930c525ad96ddff1153082ff13f87
#
_entry.id   935930c525ad96ddff1153082ff13f87
#
_cell.length_a   1.000
_cell.length_b   1.000
_cell.length_c   1.000
_cell.angle_alpha   90.00
_cell.angle_beta   90.00
_cell.angle_gamma   90.00
#
_symmetry.space_group_name_H-M   'P 1'
#
loop_
_entity.id
_entity.type
_entity.pdbx_description
1 polymer ?
#
loop_
_entity_poly.entity_id
_entity_poly.type
_entity_poly.pdbx_seq_one_letter_code
_entity_poly.pdbx_strand_id
1 'polypeptide(L)'
;MKLIGVDVGGTFTDVMYGDTENQDIAIHKVPTTQDDPSRGVIQGLREICERFDVDRGAIDHVLHGTTIATNAVLEYKGAKTGMVTTEGYRDILHIGRHQRPQHYSIMQEVPWQDRPLVQRRHRKVVPERLAPPDGAVLTPLDEDAVRVAARELREAGVEAIAVCFLFAYINPAHEERAAEIIREEYPDCFVTTSSAVSPQFREFERFTTAAMNAFIGPKVRVYVQELERALADNGFTADLHVMGSNGGVATGAMVSERPI
;
A
#
# COMPACT_ATOMS: atom_id res chain seq x y z
N MET A 1 31.14 1.63 3.33
CA MET A 1 29.69 1.80 3.38
C MET A 1 29.14 0.87 4.46
N LYS A 2 28.41 1.44 5.40
CA LYS A 2 27.83 0.72 6.56
C LYS A 2 26.33 0.57 6.40
N LEU A 3 25.84 -0.66 6.42
CA LEU A 3 24.45 -1.02 6.15
C LEU A 3 23.87 -1.78 7.34
N ILE A 4 22.61 -1.56 7.63
CA ILE A 4 21.86 -2.42 8.54
C ILE A 4 20.63 -2.95 7.81
N GLY A 5 20.51 -4.29 7.77
CA GLY A 5 19.32 -5.00 7.34
C GLY A 5 18.48 -5.42 8.54
N VAL A 6 17.17 -5.21 8.47
CA VAL A 6 16.23 -5.64 9.50
C VAL A 6 15.11 -6.46 8.86
N ASP A 7 14.87 -7.65 9.38
CA ASP A 7 13.73 -8.48 9.00
C ASP A 7 12.80 -8.70 10.20
N VAL A 8 11.58 -8.17 10.10
CA VAL A 8 10.58 -8.28 11.17
C VAL A 8 9.68 -9.47 10.91
N GLY A 9 9.96 -10.56 11.62
CA GLY A 9 9.09 -11.73 11.68
C GLY A 9 8.05 -11.64 12.80
N GLY A 10 7.14 -12.61 12.83
CA GLY A 10 6.06 -12.66 13.85
C GLY A 10 6.54 -12.90 15.29
N THR A 11 7.71 -13.50 15.49
CA THR A 11 8.25 -13.88 16.81
C THR A 11 9.56 -13.17 17.11
N PHE A 12 10.42 -13.04 16.13
CA PHE A 12 11.74 -12.42 16.26
C PHE A 12 11.97 -11.40 15.17
N THR A 13 12.75 -10.39 15.50
CA THR A 13 13.31 -9.42 14.57
C THR A 13 14.79 -9.74 14.41
N ASP A 14 15.21 -10.04 13.19
CA ASP A 14 16.58 -10.30 12.84
C ASP A 14 17.23 -9.02 12.33
N VAL A 15 18.42 -8.71 12.86
CA VAL A 15 19.19 -7.51 12.50
C VAL A 15 20.57 -7.94 12.02
N MET A 16 20.95 -7.45 10.85
CA MET A 16 22.27 -7.72 10.24
C MET A 16 22.98 -6.38 10.00
N TYR A 17 24.17 -6.25 10.54
CA TYR A 17 25.09 -5.15 10.24
C TYR A 17 26.13 -5.62 9.21
N GLY A 18 26.45 -4.78 8.24
CA GLY A 18 27.50 -5.01 7.27
C GLY A 18 28.33 -3.76 7.03
N ASP A 19 29.66 -3.91 7.06
CA ASP A 19 30.62 -2.89 6.63
C ASP A 19 31.41 -3.37 5.42
N THR A 20 31.16 -2.74 4.27
CA THR A 20 31.81 -3.14 3.01
C THR A 20 33.29 -2.76 2.94
N GLU A 21 33.76 -1.84 3.77
CA GLU A 21 35.17 -1.40 3.79
C GLU A 21 36.03 -2.37 4.60
N ASN A 22 35.52 -2.75 5.78
CA ASN A 22 36.23 -3.67 6.67
C ASN A 22 35.87 -5.14 6.40
N GLN A 23 34.86 -5.41 5.55
CA GLN A 23 34.31 -6.74 5.28
C GLN A 23 33.72 -7.43 6.54
N ASP A 24 33.27 -6.60 7.51
CA ASP A 24 32.66 -7.09 8.74
C ASP A 24 31.16 -7.37 8.53
N ILE A 25 30.71 -8.50 9.08
CA ILE A 25 29.29 -8.86 9.12
C ILE A 25 28.96 -9.30 10.55
N ALA A 26 27.84 -8.77 11.06
CA ALA A 26 27.33 -9.15 12.37
C ALA A 26 25.84 -9.44 12.27
N ILE A 27 25.37 -10.42 13.05
CA ILE A 27 23.96 -10.77 13.15
C ILE A 27 23.52 -10.67 14.60
N HIS A 28 22.35 -10.09 14.81
CA HIS A 28 21.70 -9.96 16.10
C HIS A 28 20.22 -10.28 15.99
N LYS A 29 19.63 -10.82 17.04
CA LYS A 29 18.23 -11.23 17.07
C LYS A 29 17.57 -10.75 18.35
N VAL A 30 16.42 -10.10 18.23
CA VAL A 30 15.61 -9.64 19.35
C VAL A 30 14.20 -10.17 19.24
N PRO A 31 13.44 -10.33 20.34
CA PRO A 31 12.01 -10.63 20.27
C PRO A 31 11.24 -9.53 19.56
N THR A 32 10.30 -9.89 18.67
CA THR A 32 9.41 -8.91 18.05
C THR A 32 8.37 -8.43 19.07
N THR A 33 8.19 -7.12 19.16
CA THR A 33 7.13 -6.50 19.93
C THR A 33 5.86 -6.44 19.08
N GLN A 34 4.89 -7.32 19.38
CA GLN A 34 3.70 -7.51 18.53
C GLN A 34 2.73 -6.31 18.54
N ASP A 35 2.70 -5.58 19.63
CA ASP A 35 1.91 -4.35 19.81
C ASP A 35 2.47 -3.16 19.01
N ASP A 36 3.79 -3.10 18.90
CA ASP A 36 4.53 -2.07 18.17
C ASP A 36 5.84 -2.65 17.61
N PRO A 37 5.87 -3.15 16.39
CA PRO A 37 7.08 -3.74 15.81
C PRO A 37 8.27 -2.78 15.70
N SER A 38 8.01 -1.46 15.65
CA SER A 38 9.09 -0.45 15.56
C SER A 38 10.01 -0.48 16.79
N ARG A 39 9.46 -0.78 17.97
CA ARG A 39 10.25 -0.89 19.21
C ARG A 39 11.27 -2.03 19.14
N GLY A 40 10.87 -3.20 18.63
CA GLY A 40 11.79 -4.32 18.44
C GLY A 40 12.89 -3.98 17.43
N VAL A 41 12.54 -3.30 16.34
CA VAL A 41 13.51 -2.81 15.34
C VAL A 41 14.54 -1.89 16.01
N ILE A 42 14.10 -0.84 16.69
CA ILE A 42 15.00 0.14 17.34
C ILE A 42 15.86 -0.53 18.41
N GLN A 43 15.29 -1.44 19.19
CA GLN A 43 16.06 -2.19 20.18
C GLN A 43 17.19 -2.99 19.51
N GLY A 44 16.88 -3.76 18.47
CA GLY A 44 17.88 -4.54 17.75
C GLY A 44 18.95 -3.71 17.10
N LEU A 45 18.58 -2.56 16.51
CA LEU A 45 19.52 -1.60 15.92
C LEU A 45 20.47 -1.00 16.97
N ARG A 46 19.95 -0.63 18.13
CA ARG A 46 20.77 -0.10 19.23
C ARG A 46 21.75 -1.14 19.76
N GLU A 47 21.25 -2.34 20.06
CA GLU A 47 22.05 -3.43 20.63
C GLU A 47 23.17 -3.87 19.67
N ILE A 48 22.93 -3.91 18.35
CA ILE A 48 23.98 -4.26 17.40
C ILE A 48 25.04 -3.15 17.30
N CYS A 49 24.63 -1.87 17.29
CA CYS A 49 25.57 -0.74 17.29
C CYS A 49 26.43 -0.71 18.57
N GLU A 50 25.83 -0.92 19.73
CA GLU A 50 26.55 -0.95 21.02
C GLU A 50 27.52 -2.13 21.10
N ARG A 51 27.11 -3.32 20.61
CA ARG A 51 27.94 -4.53 20.63
C ARG A 51 29.18 -4.44 19.77
N PHE A 52 29.12 -3.72 18.64
CA PHE A 52 30.20 -3.62 17.66
C PHE A 52 30.86 -2.25 17.63
N ASP A 53 30.55 -1.40 18.61
CA ASP A 53 31.09 -0.03 18.75
C ASP A 53 30.90 0.80 17.46
N VAL A 54 29.70 0.70 16.87
CA VAL A 54 29.33 1.42 15.65
C VAL A 54 28.58 2.69 15.99
N ASP A 55 29.08 3.83 15.51
CA ASP A 55 28.35 5.10 15.58
C ASP A 55 27.06 5.02 14.74
N ARG A 56 25.91 5.28 15.36
CA ARG A 56 24.58 5.25 14.72
C ARG A 56 24.46 6.27 13.59
N GLY A 57 25.10 7.44 13.75
CA GLY A 57 25.16 8.47 12.72
C GLY A 57 26.06 8.12 11.53
N ALA A 58 26.90 7.07 11.65
CA ALA A 58 27.75 6.59 10.58
C ALA A 58 27.13 5.47 9.73
N ILE A 59 25.86 5.09 10.00
CA ILE A 59 25.12 4.15 9.15
C ILE A 59 24.64 4.87 7.91
N ASP A 60 24.95 4.32 6.73
CA ASP A 60 24.59 4.90 5.45
C ASP A 60 23.15 4.55 5.05
N HIS A 61 22.70 3.31 5.29
CA HIS A 61 21.36 2.84 4.92
C HIS A 61 20.79 1.85 5.92
N VAL A 62 19.48 1.97 6.18
CA VAL A 62 18.67 0.97 6.88
C VAL A 62 17.74 0.29 5.88
N LEU A 63 17.93 -1.01 5.67
CA LEU A 63 17.14 -1.86 4.78
C LEU A 63 16.14 -2.65 5.62
N HIS A 64 14.84 -2.48 5.36
CA HIS A 64 13.80 -3.05 6.19
C HIS A 64 12.91 -4.01 5.40
N GLY A 65 12.90 -5.29 5.80
CA GLY A 65 11.93 -6.30 5.39
C GLY A 65 10.80 -6.42 6.42
N THR A 66 9.56 -6.50 5.96
CA THR A 66 8.41 -6.65 6.85
C THR A 66 7.26 -7.41 6.18
N THR A 67 6.54 -8.18 6.98
CA THR A 67 5.33 -8.89 6.54
C THR A 67 4.03 -8.17 6.92
N ILE A 68 4.09 -6.90 7.38
CA ILE A 68 2.93 -6.16 7.90
C ILE A 68 1.81 -6.03 6.86
N ALA A 69 2.17 -5.77 5.60
CA ALA A 69 1.22 -5.68 4.49
C ALA A 69 0.59 -7.04 4.18
N THR A 70 1.42 -8.09 4.06
CA THR A 70 0.96 -9.47 3.81
C THR A 70 0.04 -9.96 4.93
N ASN A 71 0.43 -9.73 6.18
CA ASN A 71 -0.39 -10.13 7.33
C ASN A 71 -1.72 -9.36 7.38
N ALA A 72 -1.72 -8.06 7.04
CA ALA A 72 -2.95 -7.28 6.98
C ALA A 72 -3.94 -7.84 5.95
N VAL A 73 -3.45 -8.33 4.80
CA VAL A 73 -4.30 -8.96 3.77
C VAL A 73 -4.79 -10.32 4.22
N LEU A 74 -3.89 -11.20 4.72
CA LEU A 74 -4.23 -12.57 5.15
C LEU A 74 -5.23 -12.59 6.31
N GLU A 75 -5.06 -11.68 7.27
CA GLU A 75 -5.94 -11.55 8.43
C GLU A 75 -7.17 -10.67 8.18
N TYR A 76 -7.30 -10.06 7.00
CA TYR A 76 -8.35 -9.09 6.67
C TYR A 76 -8.41 -7.88 7.63
N LYS A 77 -7.25 -7.44 8.12
CA LYS A 77 -7.09 -6.33 9.07
C LYS A 77 -6.53 -5.07 8.38
N GLY A 78 -7.16 -4.66 7.30
CA GLY A 78 -6.85 -3.41 6.60
C GLY A 78 -7.87 -2.32 6.87
N ALA A 79 -7.71 -1.20 6.18
CA ALA A 79 -8.59 -0.04 6.26
C ALA A 79 -9.99 -0.33 5.67
N LYS A 80 -11.01 0.36 6.15
CA LYS A 80 -12.32 0.38 5.50
C LYS A 80 -12.21 1.11 4.18
N THR A 81 -12.27 0.36 3.09
CA THR A 81 -11.92 0.84 1.76
C THR A 81 -13.15 1.16 0.91
N GLY A 82 -13.10 2.30 0.21
CA GLY A 82 -14.02 2.70 -0.85
C GLY A 82 -13.36 2.64 -2.22
N MET A 83 -14.18 2.70 -3.26
CA MET A 83 -13.75 2.80 -4.65
C MET A 83 -14.60 3.81 -5.40
N VAL A 84 -13.98 4.65 -6.22
CA VAL A 84 -14.64 5.48 -7.22
C VAL A 84 -14.26 4.94 -8.60
N THR A 85 -15.26 4.64 -9.43
CA THR A 85 -15.04 3.99 -10.73
C THR A 85 -15.95 4.53 -11.82
N THR A 86 -15.65 4.23 -13.07
CA THR A 86 -16.46 4.59 -14.25
C THR A 86 -17.88 4.08 -14.13
N GLU A 87 -18.88 4.90 -14.47
CA GLU A 87 -20.28 4.50 -14.53
C GLU A 87 -20.50 3.26 -15.41
N GLY A 88 -21.30 2.31 -14.89
CA GLY A 88 -21.53 0.99 -15.52
C GLY A 88 -20.51 -0.09 -15.10
N TYR A 89 -19.40 0.25 -14.42
CA TYR A 89 -18.31 -0.67 -14.11
C TYR A 89 -18.09 -0.93 -12.61
N ARG A 90 -19.08 -0.64 -11.79
CA ARG A 90 -19.03 -0.84 -10.32
C ARG A 90 -18.67 -2.26 -9.90
N ASP A 91 -19.07 -3.25 -10.66
CA ASP A 91 -19.01 -4.65 -10.25
C ASP A 91 -17.83 -5.44 -10.84
N ILE A 92 -16.83 -4.77 -11.45
CA ILE A 92 -15.62 -5.43 -11.98
C ILE A 92 -14.95 -6.30 -10.90
N LEU A 93 -14.75 -5.77 -9.69
CA LEU A 93 -14.13 -6.52 -8.59
C LEU A 93 -14.99 -7.73 -8.13
N HIS A 94 -16.30 -7.66 -8.30
CA HIS A 94 -17.20 -8.75 -7.94
C HIS A 94 -17.25 -9.83 -9.01
N ILE A 95 -17.34 -9.42 -10.28
CA ILE A 95 -17.39 -10.30 -11.43
C ILE A 95 -16.08 -11.05 -11.62
N GLY A 96 -14.96 -10.38 -11.37
CA GLY A 96 -13.64 -10.95 -11.57
C GLY A 96 -13.40 -11.36 -13.01
N ARG A 97 -12.78 -12.52 -13.18
CA ARG A 97 -12.52 -13.12 -14.49
C ARG A 97 -13.58 -14.13 -14.94
N HIS A 98 -14.72 -14.20 -14.28
CA HIS A 98 -15.73 -15.25 -14.50
C HIS A 98 -15.17 -16.68 -14.37
N GLN A 99 -14.07 -16.86 -13.67
CA GLN A 99 -13.49 -18.19 -13.46
C GLN A 99 -14.31 -18.93 -12.41
N ARG A 100 -14.66 -20.18 -12.74
CA ARG A 100 -15.30 -21.09 -11.80
C ARG A 100 -14.23 -21.89 -11.07
N PRO A 101 -14.15 -21.82 -9.72
CA PRO A 101 -13.25 -22.68 -8.96
C PRO A 101 -13.51 -24.17 -9.21
N GLN A 102 -14.77 -24.54 -9.45
CA GLN A 102 -15.20 -25.92 -9.71
C GLN A 102 -16.03 -25.96 -11.00
N HIS A 103 -15.52 -26.62 -12.03
CA HIS A 103 -16.12 -26.60 -13.39
C HIS A 103 -17.55 -27.16 -13.45
N TYR A 104 -17.89 -28.18 -12.66
CA TYR A 104 -19.16 -28.90 -12.74
C TYR A 104 -20.09 -28.64 -11.55
N SER A 105 -19.70 -27.82 -10.59
CA SER A 105 -20.53 -27.48 -9.45
C SER A 105 -21.44 -26.29 -9.77
N ILE A 106 -22.70 -26.39 -9.36
CA ILE A 106 -23.64 -25.25 -9.31
C ILE A 106 -23.46 -24.43 -8.03
N MET A 107 -22.82 -25.00 -7.01
CA MET A 107 -22.44 -24.33 -5.77
C MET A 107 -21.00 -23.87 -5.89
N GLN A 108 -20.80 -22.56 -5.95
CA GLN A 108 -19.49 -21.95 -6.08
C GLN A 108 -19.19 -21.11 -4.85
N GLU A 109 -18.08 -21.41 -4.19
CA GLU A 109 -17.48 -20.49 -3.22
C GLU A 109 -16.48 -19.60 -3.95
N VAL A 110 -16.72 -18.30 -3.92
CA VAL A 110 -15.90 -17.29 -4.62
C VAL A 110 -15.33 -16.33 -3.58
N PRO A 111 -14.12 -16.58 -3.07
CA PRO A 111 -13.58 -15.88 -1.89
C PRO A 111 -13.58 -14.34 -2.01
N TRP A 112 -13.31 -13.80 -3.21
CA TRP A 112 -13.33 -12.35 -3.43
C TRP A 112 -14.75 -11.74 -3.43
N GLN A 113 -15.80 -12.56 -3.53
CA GLN A 113 -17.19 -12.14 -3.39
C GLN A 113 -17.66 -12.20 -1.93
N ASP A 114 -17.21 -13.21 -1.19
CA ASP A 114 -17.59 -13.41 0.22
C ASP A 114 -16.88 -12.41 1.15
N ARG A 115 -15.61 -12.13 0.87
CA ARG A 115 -14.78 -11.17 1.62
C ARG A 115 -14.13 -10.15 0.69
N PRO A 116 -14.90 -9.24 0.09
CA PRO A 116 -14.35 -8.26 -0.83
C PRO A 116 -13.52 -7.20 -0.08
N LEU A 117 -12.35 -6.84 -0.63
CA LEU A 117 -11.53 -5.73 -0.12
C LEU A 117 -12.32 -4.41 -0.08
N VAL A 118 -13.19 -4.20 -1.06
CA VAL A 118 -14.11 -3.06 -1.12
C VAL A 118 -15.54 -3.59 -1.16
N GLN A 119 -16.32 -3.33 -0.12
CA GLN A 119 -17.73 -3.73 -0.10
C GLN A 119 -18.53 -3.01 -1.19
N ARG A 120 -19.50 -3.69 -1.83
CA ARG A 120 -20.27 -3.15 -2.95
C ARG A 120 -20.91 -1.79 -2.67
N ARG A 121 -21.41 -1.56 -1.46
CA ARG A 121 -22.00 -0.28 -1.03
C ARG A 121 -21.01 0.88 -1.00
N HIS A 122 -19.71 0.60 -0.91
CA HIS A 122 -18.62 1.58 -0.92
C HIS A 122 -17.96 1.71 -2.30
N ARG A 123 -18.54 1.11 -3.35
CA ARG A 123 -18.12 1.31 -4.73
C ARG A 123 -19.04 2.34 -5.37
N LYS A 124 -18.55 3.56 -5.54
CA LYS A 124 -19.27 4.67 -6.16
C LYS A 124 -18.92 4.78 -7.63
N VAL A 125 -19.87 5.19 -8.44
CA VAL A 125 -19.67 5.38 -9.87
C VAL A 125 -19.80 6.85 -10.22
N VAL A 126 -19.00 7.29 -11.20
CA VAL A 126 -19.06 8.65 -11.71
C VAL A 126 -19.10 8.63 -13.24
N PRO A 127 -19.85 9.53 -13.88
CA PRO A 127 -19.83 9.70 -15.32
C PRO A 127 -18.45 10.17 -15.77
N GLU A 128 -17.79 9.37 -16.53
CA GLU A 128 -16.54 9.66 -17.24
C GLU A 128 -16.28 8.57 -18.27
N ARG A 129 -15.52 8.84 -19.34
CA ARG A 129 -15.09 7.82 -20.28
C ARG A 129 -13.89 8.26 -21.09
N LEU A 130 -12.88 7.41 -21.12
CA LEU A 130 -11.76 7.47 -22.04
C LEU A 130 -11.89 6.36 -23.10
N ALA A 131 -11.27 6.54 -24.26
CA ALA A 131 -11.26 5.56 -25.34
C ALA A 131 -9.84 5.17 -25.76
N PRO A 132 -9.60 3.87 -26.07
CA PRO A 132 -8.39 3.45 -26.74
C PRO A 132 -8.42 3.90 -28.22
N PRO A 133 -7.24 3.96 -28.93
CA PRO A 133 -5.93 3.59 -28.42
C PRO A 133 -5.18 4.74 -27.74
N ASP A 134 -5.63 5.97 -27.86
CA ASP A 134 -4.93 7.19 -27.51
C ASP A 134 -5.38 7.83 -26.18
N GLY A 135 -6.39 7.28 -25.54
CA GLY A 135 -6.95 7.85 -24.30
C GLY A 135 -7.80 9.09 -24.54
N ALA A 136 -8.40 9.24 -25.73
CA ALA A 136 -9.29 10.35 -26.05
C ALA A 136 -10.48 10.40 -25.09
N VAL A 137 -10.89 11.62 -24.72
CA VAL A 137 -12.01 11.83 -23.82
C VAL A 137 -13.32 11.70 -24.62
N LEU A 138 -14.10 10.65 -24.34
CA LEU A 138 -15.45 10.48 -24.87
C LEU A 138 -16.51 11.14 -23.99
N THR A 139 -16.35 11.02 -22.67
CA THR A 139 -17.20 11.70 -21.68
C THR A 139 -16.27 12.38 -20.67
N PRO A 140 -16.34 13.70 -20.52
CA PRO A 140 -15.59 14.43 -19.50
C PRO A 140 -15.89 13.88 -18.10
N LEU A 141 -14.93 14.00 -17.19
CA LEU A 141 -15.14 13.66 -15.79
C LEU A 141 -16.19 14.60 -15.18
N ASP A 142 -17.23 14.00 -14.60
CA ASP A 142 -18.19 14.74 -13.78
C ASP A 142 -17.60 14.99 -12.39
N GLU A 143 -16.99 16.15 -12.20
CA GLU A 143 -16.34 16.55 -10.96
C GLU A 143 -17.33 16.66 -9.79
N ASP A 144 -18.57 17.08 -10.04
CA ASP A 144 -19.58 17.17 -8.98
C ASP A 144 -20.01 15.80 -8.50
N ALA A 145 -20.13 14.82 -9.40
CA ALA A 145 -20.37 13.42 -9.02
C ALA A 145 -19.20 12.86 -8.20
N VAL A 146 -17.95 13.23 -8.48
CA VAL A 146 -16.79 12.85 -7.65
C VAL A 146 -16.90 13.46 -6.25
N ARG A 147 -17.27 14.75 -6.13
CA ARG A 147 -17.47 15.41 -4.82
C ARG A 147 -18.56 14.71 -4.00
N VAL A 148 -19.68 14.39 -4.63
CA VAL A 148 -20.79 13.65 -3.98
C VAL A 148 -20.30 12.28 -3.51
N ALA A 149 -19.60 11.52 -4.38
CA ALA A 149 -19.05 10.20 -4.03
C ALA A 149 -18.07 10.28 -2.85
N ALA A 150 -17.21 11.30 -2.81
CA ALA A 150 -16.26 11.51 -1.72
C ALA A 150 -16.97 11.76 -0.38
N ARG A 151 -18.00 12.63 -0.37
CA ARG A 151 -18.79 12.92 0.83
C ARG A 151 -19.53 11.69 1.34
N GLU A 152 -20.18 10.94 0.46
CA GLU A 152 -20.88 9.70 0.83
C GLU A 152 -19.92 8.63 1.41
N LEU A 153 -18.71 8.52 0.88
CA LEU A 153 -17.70 7.60 1.40
C LEU A 153 -17.15 8.08 2.75
N ARG A 154 -16.98 9.39 2.93
CA ARG A 154 -16.61 10.00 4.22
C ARG A 154 -17.67 9.75 5.28
N GLU A 155 -18.95 9.99 4.97
CA GLU A 155 -20.08 9.72 5.88
C GLU A 155 -20.21 8.24 6.24
N ALA A 156 -19.84 7.36 5.31
CA ALA A 156 -19.78 5.92 5.55
C ALA A 156 -18.56 5.51 6.41
N GLY A 157 -17.67 6.45 6.79
CA GLY A 157 -16.47 6.18 7.59
C GLY A 157 -15.45 5.33 6.84
N VAL A 158 -15.30 5.55 5.52
CA VAL A 158 -14.26 4.93 4.70
C VAL A 158 -12.94 5.64 5.00
N GLU A 159 -11.86 4.89 5.21
CA GLU A 159 -10.54 5.41 5.58
C GLU A 159 -9.59 5.54 4.37
N ALA A 160 -9.89 4.76 3.31
CA ALA A 160 -9.06 4.75 2.10
C ALA A 160 -9.94 4.62 0.85
N ILE A 161 -9.57 5.32 -0.22
CA ILE A 161 -10.30 5.32 -1.50
C ILE A 161 -9.36 4.98 -2.64
N ALA A 162 -9.72 3.95 -3.43
CA ALA A 162 -9.10 3.65 -4.71
C ALA A 162 -9.91 4.30 -5.86
N VAL A 163 -9.26 5.13 -6.65
CA VAL A 163 -9.83 5.67 -7.90
C VAL A 163 -9.43 4.74 -9.04
N CYS A 164 -10.42 4.19 -9.75
CA CYS A 164 -10.23 3.11 -10.71
C CYS A 164 -11.09 3.34 -11.96
N PHE A 165 -10.54 4.05 -12.96
CA PHE A 165 -11.27 4.34 -14.19
C PHE A 165 -10.82 3.46 -15.36
N LEU A 166 -11.72 3.26 -16.32
CA LEU A 166 -11.38 2.53 -17.54
C LEU A 166 -10.33 3.31 -18.34
N PHE A 167 -9.39 2.57 -18.95
CA PHE A 167 -8.31 3.12 -19.78
C PHE A 167 -7.38 4.14 -19.10
N ALA A 168 -7.43 4.27 -17.77
CA ALA A 168 -6.55 5.16 -17.03
C ALA A 168 -5.06 4.81 -17.18
N TYR A 169 -4.73 3.59 -17.58
CA TYR A 169 -3.35 3.18 -17.91
C TYR A 169 -2.83 3.83 -19.20
N ILE A 170 -3.72 4.34 -20.09
CA ILE A 170 -3.35 5.10 -21.29
C ILE A 170 -3.31 6.59 -20.98
N ASN A 171 -4.32 7.09 -20.26
CA ASN A 171 -4.45 8.49 -19.90
C ASN A 171 -4.92 8.60 -18.43
N PRO A 172 -4.05 8.97 -17.49
CA PRO A 172 -4.37 9.02 -16.06
C PRO A 172 -5.14 10.28 -15.64
N ALA A 173 -5.33 11.27 -16.52
CA ALA A 173 -5.81 12.59 -16.16
C ALA A 173 -7.14 12.60 -15.37
N HIS A 174 -8.11 11.75 -15.73
CA HIS A 174 -9.37 11.67 -14.97
C HIS A 174 -9.17 11.10 -13.56
N GLU A 175 -8.30 10.07 -13.38
CA GLU A 175 -8.00 9.52 -12.06
C GLU A 175 -7.24 10.53 -11.18
N GLU A 176 -6.27 11.23 -11.75
CA GLU A 176 -5.49 12.27 -11.06
C GLU A 176 -6.42 13.38 -10.59
N ARG A 177 -7.27 13.90 -11.48
CA ARG A 177 -8.23 14.95 -11.14
C ARG A 177 -9.26 14.51 -10.09
N ALA A 178 -9.79 13.30 -10.21
CA ALA A 178 -10.70 12.74 -9.22
C ALA A 178 -10.01 12.56 -7.85
N ALA A 179 -8.75 12.13 -7.83
CA ALA A 179 -7.98 12.01 -6.60
C ALA A 179 -7.72 13.36 -5.91
N GLU A 180 -7.46 14.43 -6.68
CA GLU A 180 -7.36 15.80 -6.17
C GLU A 180 -8.65 16.22 -5.48
N ILE A 181 -9.79 16.07 -6.17
CA ILE A 181 -11.12 16.42 -5.65
C ILE A 181 -11.43 15.65 -4.36
N ILE A 182 -11.10 14.34 -4.32
CA ILE A 182 -11.32 13.53 -3.13
C ILE A 182 -10.48 14.04 -1.96
N ARG A 183 -9.22 14.43 -2.19
CA ARG A 183 -8.35 15.00 -1.14
C ARG A 183 -8.84 16.37 -0.66
N GLU A 184 -9.43 17.18 -1.54
CA GLU A 184 -10.08 18.45 -1.16
C GLU A 184 -11.30 18.22 -0.25
N GLU A 185 -12.18 17.27 -0.60
CA GLU A 185 -13.40 16.96 0.15
C GLU A 185 -13.16 16.13 1.41
N TYR A 186 -12.09 15.31 1.41
CA TYR A 186 -11.76 14.41 2.51
C TYR A 186 -10.23 14.33 2.73
N PRO A 187 -9.62 15.36 3.35
CA PRO A 187 -8.16 15.49 3.50
C PRO A 187 -7.48 14.34 4.26
N ASP A 188 -8.15 13.74 5.24
CA ASP A 188 -7.59 12.66 6.05
C ASP A 188 -7.64 11.28 5.36
N CYS A 189 -8.29 11.18 4.20
CA CYS A 189 -8.45 9.93 3.49
C CYS A 189 -7.15 9.51 2.79
N PHE A 190 -6.81 8.23 2.87
CA PHE A 190 -5.78 7.68 1.99
C PHE A 190 -6.34 7.53 0.58
N VAL A 191 -5.79 8.23 -0.41
CA VAL A 191 -6.27 8.19 -1.79
C VAL A 191 -5.20 7.65 -2.70
N THR A 192 -5.54 6.62 -3.47
CA THR A 192 -4.68 6.02 -4.48
C THR A 192 -5.39 5.89 -5.82
N THR A 193 -4.64 5.94 -6.93
CA THR A 193 -5.17 5.78 -8.28
C THR A 193 -4.67 4.48 -8.91
N SER A 194 -5.49 3.84 -9.72
CA SER A 194 -5.11 2.58 -10.36
C SER A 194 -3.96 2.75 -11.36
N SER A 195 -3.91 3.90 -12.02
CA SER A 195 -2.83 4.27 -12.95
C SER A 195 -1.46 4.46 -12.26
N ALA A 196 -1.45 4.98 -11.03
CA ALA A 196 -0.22 5.18 -10.28
C ALA A 196 0.35 3.88 -9.70
N VAL A 197 -0.52 2.95 -9.29
CA VAL A 197 -0.12 1.70 -8.63
C VAL A 197 0.20 0.60 -9.65
N SER A 198 -0.64 0.45 -10.68
CA SER A 198 -0.50 -0.63 -11.66
C SER A 198 -0.95 -0.17 -13.05
N PRO A 199 -0.13 0.61 -13.80
CA PRO A 199 -0.51 1.15 -15.11
C PRO A 199 -0.53 0.07 -16.19
N GLN A 200 -1.31 -0.99 -15.98
CA GLN A 200 -1.38 -2.14 -16.87
C GLN A 200 -2.75 -2.27 -17.51
N PHE A 201 -2.75 -2.83 -18.71
CA PHE A 201 -3.95 -3.30 -19.38
C PHE A 201 -4.69 -4.34 -18.51
N ARG A 202 -6.01 -4.40 -18.60
CA ARG A 202 -6.95 -5.27 -17.87
C ARG A 202 -7.39 -4.69 -16.53
N GLU A 203 -8.69 -4.41 -16.46
CA GLU A 203 -9.32 -3.67 -15.38
C GLU A 203 -9.36 -4.46 -14.07
N PHE A 204 -9.62 -5.76 -14.11
CA PHE A 204 -9.77 -6.56 -12.89
C PHE A 204 -8.49 -6.57 -12.06
N GLU A 205 -7.35 -6.87 -12.69
CA GLU A 205 -6.06 -6.89 -12.01
C GLU A 205 -5.66 -5.51 -11.51
N ARG A 206 -5.80 -4.49 -12.36
CA ARG A 206 -5.45 -3.11 -12.01
C ARG A 206 -6.29 -2.60 -10.85
N PHE A 207 -7.62 -2.80 -10.89
CA PHE A 207 -8.52 -2.35 -9.83
C PHE A 207 -8.33 -3.15 -8.55
N THR A 208 -8.06 -4.45 -8.65
CA THR A 208 -7.74 -5.29 -7.48
C THR A 208 -6.46 -4.83 -6.81
N THR A 209 -5.40 -4.54 -7.58
CA THR A 209 -4.14 -4.02 -7.05
C THR A 209 -4.33 -2.66 -6.39
N ALA A 210 -5.08 -1.74 -7.02
CA ALA A 210 -5.39 -0.44 -6.44
C ALA A 210 -6.25 -0.55 -5.16
N ALA A 211 -7.24 -1.44 -5.16
CA ALA A 211 -8.06 -1.72 -3.98
C ALA A 211 -7.24 -2.31 -2.83
N MET A 212 -6.30 -3.20 -3.14
CA MET A 212 -5.37 -3.76 -2.16
C MET A 212 -4.43 -2.70 -1.61
N ASN A 213 -3.89 -1.82 -2.47
CA ASN A 213 -3.07 -0.68 -2.07
C ASN A 213 -3.84 0.25 -1.12
N ALA A 214 -5.10 0.56 -1.41
CA ALA A 214 -5.96 1.35 -0.52
C ALA A 214 -6.23 0.63 0.81
N PHE A 215 -6.46 -0.69 0.76
CA PHE A 215 -6.76 -1.49 1.95
C PHE A 215 -5.61 -1.56 2.96
N ILE A 216 -4.35 -1.66 2.49
CA ILE A 216 -3.17 -1.74 3.37
C ILE A 216 -2.53 -0.36 3.62
N GLY A 217 -2.79 0.62 2.75
CA GLY A 217 -2.09 1.90 2.71
C GLY A 217 -2.05 2.66 4.03
N PRO A 218 -3.17 2.92 4.71
CA PRO A 218 -3.16 3.64 5.99
C PRO A 218 -2.27 2.98 7.03
N LYS A 219 -2.35 1.65 7.16
CA LYS A 219 -1.57 0.88 8.14
C LYS A 219 -0.08 0.92 7.86
N VAL A 220 0.31 0.72 6.60
CA VAL A 220 1.72 0.75 6.19
C VAL A 220 2.29 2.16 6.32
N ARG A 221 1.52 3.19 5.94
CA ARG A 221 1.93 4.59 6.09
C ARG A 221 2.24 4.94 7.54
N VAL A 222 1.34 4.62 8.47
CA VAL A 222 1.55 4.89 9.90
C VAL A 222 2.80 4.17 10.39
N TYR A 223 2.93 2.89 10.09
CA TYR A 223 4.08 2.11 10.50
C TYR A 223 5.42 2.67 10.00
N VAL A 224 5.50 3.01 8.71
CA VAL A 224 6.73 3.56 8.13
C VAL A 224 7.08 4.91 8.74
N GLN A 225 6.10 5.80 8.92
CA GLN A 225 6.31 7.12 9.54
C GLN A 225 6.75 7.01 11.01
N GLU A 226 6.18 6.07 11.76
CA GLU A 226 6.59 5.80 13.14
C GLU A 226 8.01 5.26 13.20
N LEU A 227 8.38 4.36 12.28
CA LEU A 227 9.72 3.81 12.20
C LEU A 227 10.76 4.89 11.83
N GLU A 228 10.47 5.73 10.81
CA GLU A 228 11.36 6.85 10.43
C GLU A 228 11.57 7.82 11.59
N ARG A 229 10.50 8.17 12.32
CA ARG A 229 10.60 9.02 13.52
C ARG A 229 11.44 8.35 14.60
N ALA A 230 11.17 7.08 14.88
CA ALA A 230 11.89 6.33 15.90
C ALA A 230 13.39 6.18 15.56
N LEU A 231 13.75 6.02 14.29
CA LEU A 231 15.14 6.03 13.83
C LEU A 231 15.81 7.38 14.13
N ALA A 232 15.18 8.48 13.72
CA ALA A 232 15.70 9.84 13.95
C ALA A 232 15.86 10.14 15.45
N ASP A 233 14.89 9.82 16.28
CA ASP A 233 14.90 10.03 17.73
C ASP A 233 16.02 9.22 18.45
N ASN A 234 16.49 8.13 17.81
CA ASN A 234 17.57 7.28 18.33
C ASN A 234 18.94 7.57 17.67
N GLY A 235 19.06 8.66 16.92
CA GLY A 235 20.32 9.13 16.35
C GLY A 235 20.76 8.45 15.07
N PHE A 236 19.86 7.72 14.40
CA PHE A 236 20.09 7.21 13.04
C PHE A 236 19.74 8.30 12.03
N THR A 237 20.70 8.66 11.18
CA THR A 237 20.52 9.65 10.11
C THR A 237 20.35 9.02 8.75
N ALA A 238 20.43 7.68 8.68
CA ALA A 238 20.33 6.89 7.49
C ALA A 238 18.92 6.92 6.88
N ASP A 239 18.84 6.89 5.57
CA ASP A 239 17.56 6.72 4.86
C ASP A 239 16.98 5.32 5.10
N LEU A 240 15.69 5.28 5.44
CA LEU A 240 14.93 4.04 5.52
C LEU A 240 14.55 3.56 4.13
N HIS A 241 14.94 2.35 3.82
CA HIS A 241 14.56 1.65 2.61
C HIS A 241 13.75 0.41 2.96
N VAL A 242 12.58 0.26 2.36
CA VAL A 242 11.69 -0.88 2.59
C VAL A 242 11.72 -1.81 1.40
N MET A 243 11.85 -3.11 1.67
CA MET A 243 11.82 -4.14 0.65
C MET A 243 10.36 -4.48 0.28
N GLY A 244 10.04 -4.36 -1.00
CA GLY A 244 8.75 -4.78 -1.55
C GLY A 244 8.67 -6.29 -1.77
N SER A 245 7.44 -6.80 -1.94
CA SER A 245 7.18 -8.22 -2.21
C SER A 245 7.78 -8.73 -3.52
N ASN A 246 8.10 -7.84 -4.44
CA ASN A 246 8.78 -8.14 -5.72
C ASN A 246 10.31 -8.18 -5.62
N GLY A 247 10.87 -8.00 -4.40
CA GLY A 247 12.32 -7.92 -4.17
C GLY A 247 12.94 -6.55 -4.48
N GLY A 248 12.16 -5.58 -4.94
CA GLY A 248 12.60 -4.20 -5.11
C GLY A 248 12.71 -3.48 -3.77
N VAL A 249 13.47 -2.39 -3.77
CA VAL A 249 13.67 -1.53 -2.59
C VAL A 249 13.16 -0.14 -2.90
N ALA A 250 12.39 0.44 -2.00
CA ALA A 250 11.84 1.78 -2.13
C ALA A 250 12.07 2.59 -0.84
N THR A 251 12.13 3.92 -0.97
CA THR A 251 12.22 4.80 0.21
C THR A 251 10.95 4.77 1.03
N GLY A 252 11.02 5.09 2.33
CA GLY A 252 9.87 5.16 3.22
C GLY A 252 8.76 6.07 2.67
N ALA A 253 9.13 7.20 2.07
CA ALA A 253 8.18 8.12 1.43
C ALA A 253 7.39 7.43 0.29
N MET A 254 8.06 6.71 -0.60
CA MET A 254 7.40 5.99 -1.70
C MET A 254 6.48 4.88 -1.18
N VAL A 255 6.93 4.12 -0.19
CA VAL A 255 6.13 3.03 0.42
C VAL A 255 4.92 3.58 1.17
N SER A 256 5.03 4.77 1.79
CA SER A 256 3.90 5.45 2.43
C SER A 256 2.79 5.85 1.44
N GLU A 257 3.11 6.06 0.17
CA GLU A 257 2.15 6.37 -0.89
C GLU A 257 1.69 5.12 -1.65
N ARG A 258 2.61 4.18 -1.89
CA ARG A 258 2.41 2.98 -2.72
C ARG A 258 2.99 1.76 -2.00
N PRO A 259 2.29 1.22 -1.01
CA PRO A 259 2.77 0.11 -0.18
C PRO A 259 2.78 -1.27 -0.87
N ILE A 260 2.35 -1.37 -2.14
CA ILE A 260 2.39 -2.60 -2.96
C ILE A 260 3.52 -2.52 -3.98
#